data_8704cf131834bba2043d4d202d4ca67b
#
_entry.id   8704cf131834bba2043d4d202d4ca67b
#
_cell.length_a   1.000
_cell.length_b   1.000
_cell.length_c   1.000
_cell.angle_alpha   90.00
_cell.angle_beta   90.00
_cell.angle_gamma   90.00
#
_symmetry.space_group_name_H-M   'P 1'
#
loop_
_entity.id
_entity.type
_entity.pdbx_description
1 polymer ?
#
loop_
_entity_poly.entity_id
_entity_poly.type
_entity_poly.pdbx_seq_one_letter_code
_entity_poly.pdbx_strand_id
1 'polypeptide(L)'
;MVERPLLCREAVFDRQNQLSGHLFRLLQSSPLADSQGNSQPAIDRQLLHILGASPAAWNSQTAFLPLSSASLNDEAIGRLPAEKLVLLIRLSLQDEHPPSLLECLSLLHQRGFGIGLFHQPWHPAFSRLCHLADFAVIDVGASQATDIHDFRALFSRLGCQFLALNIDSPDEQRLCQQSGIDFFHGRFAAGLPIRQRSSRDDPHKAQLLNLLQLIEGGAETPEIAEAMKQAPVLTFRVLRHLNSPALGLNHRIDSISQALIMLGHQRLSRWLAILLFSVEAAGFADWLLIESALTRGRLMEELGSQLKPKLPADPLFLTGIFSCLDRLLQRALPEIVDELPVSDDIRHALLVRRGPFAPLLAVAEASEMFDEADIEAATRAAGLNADQLNQALLAATAWASSITGHRE
;
A
#
# COMPACT_ATOMS: atom_id res chain seq x y z
N MET A 1 24.90 16.60 -2.44
CA MET A 1 24.41 15.21 -2.53
C MET A 1 23.11 15.30 -3.30
N VAL A 2 22.95 14.56 -4.37
CA VAL A 2 21.67 14.52 -5.09
C VAL A 2 20.70 13.79 -4.15
N GLU A 3 19.69 14.51 -3.66
CA GLU A 3 18.61 13.93 -2.87
C GLU A 3 17.94 12.88 -3.74
N ARG A 4 17.86 11.64 -3.22
CA ARG A 4 17.23 10.55 -3.95
C ARG A 4 15.74 10.56 -3.62
N PRO A 5 14.89 10.54 -4.63
CA PRO A 5 13.46 10.68 -4.42
C PRO A 5 12.87 9.47 -3.68
N LEU A 6 11.82 9.73 -2.91
CA LEU A 6 11.09 8.73 -2.14
C LEU A 6 9.95 8.14 -2.95
N LEU A 7 9.87 6.82 -3.00
CA LEU A 7 8.77 6.11 -3.67
C LEU A 7 7.49 6.20 -2.83
N CYS A 8 6.41 6.54 -3.49
CA CYS A 8 5.06 6.53 -2.93
C CYS A 8 4.21 5.50 -3.67
N ARG A 9 3.46 4.70 -2.93
CA ARG A 9 2.48 3.74 -3.44
C ARG A 9 1.13 4.04 -2.80
N GLU A 10 0.15 4.38 -3.63
CA GLU A 10 -1.18 4.79 -3.20
C GLU A 10 -2.24 3.88 -3.82
N ALA A 11 -3.26 3.52 -3.05
CA ALA A 11 -4.30 2.60 -3.50
C ALA A 11 -5.26 3.28 -4.50
N VAL A 12 -5.71 2.51 -5.50
CA VAL A 12 -6.75 2.87 -6.46
C VAL A 12 -7.93 1.93 -6.25
N PHE A 13 -9.12 2.49 -6.09
CA PHE A 13 -10.36 1.77 -5.76
C PHE A 13 -11.37 1.84 -6.89
N ASP A 14 -12.23 0.83 -7.00
CA ASP A 14 -13.38 0.82 -7.89
C ASP A 14 -14.63 1.48 -7.26
N ARG A 15 -15.77 1.44 -7.99
CA ARG A 15 -17.07 1.97 -7.54
C ARG A 15 -17.61 1.28 -6.31
N GLN A 16 -17.22 0.04 -6.05
CA GLN A 16 -17.59 -0.76 -4.89
C GLN A 16 -16.63 -0.54 -3.72
N ASN A 17 -15.68 0.40 -3.86
CA ASN A 17 -14.58 0.64 -2.94
C ASN A 17 -13.71 -0.62 -2.72
N GLN A 18 -13.53 -1.42 -3.76
CA GLN A 18 -12.59 -2.54 -3.74
C GLN A 18 -11.27 -2.11 -4.35
N LEU A 19 -10.18 -2.66 -3.85
CA LEU A 19 -8.86 -2.38 -4.39
C LEU A 19 -8.74 -2.89 -5.82
N SER A 20 -8.46 -2.00 -6.76
CA SER A 20 -8.26 -2.32 -8.17
C SER A 20 -6.81 -2.28 -8.59
N GLY A 21 -5.97 -1.58 -7.83
CA GLY A 21 -4.56 -1.47 -8.12
C GLY A 21 -3.88 -0.39 -7.29
N HIS A 22 -2.67 -0.02 -7.70
CA HIS A 22 -1.88 0.98 -7.00
C HIS A 22 -1.27 1.99 -7.96
N LEU A 23 -1.28 3.24 -7.56
CA LEU A 23 -0.57 4.32 -8.23
C LEU A 23 0.82 4.45 -7.60
N PHE A 24 1.85 4.48 -8.45
CA PHE A 24 3.24 4.67 -8.05
C PHE A 24 3.75 6.02 -8.52
N ARG A 25 4.31 6.79 -7.63
CA ARG A 25 4.96 8.08 -7.94
C ARG A 25 6.14 8.33 -7.02
N LEU A 26 6.96 9.30 -7.37
CA LEU A 26 8.00 9.81 -6.48
C LEU A 26 7.51 11.07 -5.78
N LEU A 27 7.78 11.16 -4.48
CA LEU A 27 7.62 12.39 -3.72
C LEU A 27 8.81 13.32 -4.02
N GLN A 28 8.54 14.62 -4.06
CA GLN A 28 9.54 15.65 -4.32
C GLN A 28 9.37 16.80 -3.33
N SER A 29 10.46 17.16 -2.64
CA SER A 29 10.50 18.21 -1.64
C SER A 29 10.51 19.62 -2.20
N SER A 30 10.60 19.81 -3.48
CA SER A 30 10.59 21.16 -4.03
C SER A 30 9.87 21.27 -5.35
N PRO A 31 8.90 22.20 -5.45
CA PRO A 31 8.45 22.72 -6.74
C PRO A 31 9.46 23.75 -7.31
N LEU A 32 10.74 23.56 -7.06
CA LEU A 32 11.79 24.13 -7.92
C LEU A 32 11.86 23.31 -9.22
N ALA A 33 10.70 22.90 -9.72
CA ALA A 33 10.54 22.76 -11.14
C ALA A 33 10.87 24.13 -11.70
N ASP A 34 12.02 24.17 -12.37
CA ASP A 34 12.29 25.26 -13.27
C ASP A 34 11.00 25.62 -13.98
N SER A 35 10.72 26.92 -14.07
CA SER A 35 9.66 27.49 -14.93
C SER A 35 9.72 26.98 -16.39
N GLN A 36 10.57 26.00 -16.70
CA GLN A 36 10.81 25.38 -18.00
C GLN A 36 10.41 23.90 -18.09
N GLY A 37 9.88 23.24 -17.03
CA GLY A 37 9.36 21.87 -17.12
C GLY A 37 10.39 20.75 -17.34
N ASN A 38 11.69 21.04 -17.29
CA ASN A 38 12.78 20.09 -17.62
C ASN A 38 13.05 19.03 -16.53
N SER A 39 12.42 19.10 -15.38
CA SER A 39 12.66 18.14 -14.29
C SER A 39 11.84 16.85 -14.43
N GLN A 40 10.67 16.88 -15.05
CA GLN A 40 9.75 15.72 -15.09
C GLN A 40 10.35 14.47 -15.76
N PRO A 41 11.00 14.52 -16.94
CA PRO A 41 11.61 13.30 -17.52
C PRO A 41 12.71 12.68 -16.66
N ALA A 42 13.44 13.48 -15.87
CA ALA A 42 14.46 12.95 -14.96
C ALA A 42 13.83 12.18 -13.80
N ILE A 43 12.70 12.67 -13.28
CA ILE A 43 11.90 12.03 -12.24
C ILE A 43 11.30 10.73 -12.75
N ASP A 44 10.67 10.78 -13.91
CA ASP A 44 10.06 9.62 -14.54
C ASP A 44 11.10 8.52 -14.75
N ARG A 45 12.31 8.88 -15.21
CA ARG A 45 13.43 7.93 -15.36
C ARG A 45 13.84 7.29 -14.04
N GLN A 46 13.89 8.06 -12.95
CA GLN A 46 14.21 7.52 -11.63
C GLN A 46 13.12 6.57 -11.14
N LEU A 47 11.83 6.91 -11.31
CA LEU A 47 10.70 6.04 -10.99
C LEU A 47 10.77 4.73 -11.77
N LEU A 48 10.98 4.80 -13.08
CA LEU A 48 11.13 3.63 -13.96
C LEU A 48 12.30 2.75 -13.52
N HIS A 49 13.43 3.36 -13.11
CA HIS A 49 14.59 2.62 -12.62
C HIS A 49 14.30 1.88 -11.30
N ILE A 50 13.64 2.54 -10.33
CA ILE A 50 13.28 1.94 -9.04
C ILE A 50 12.34 0.75 -9.26
N LEU A 51 11.28 0.91 -10.07
CA LEU A 51 10.32 -0.14 -10.36
C LEU A 51 10.93 -1.28 -11.19
N GLY A 52 11.82 -0.95 -12.13
CA GLY A 52 12.52 -1.92 -12.95
C GLY A 52 13.52 -2.79 -12.18
N ALA A 53 14.02 -2.33 -11.03
CA ALA A 53 14.93 -3.10 -10.19
C ALA A 53 14.26 -4.29 -9.49
N SER A 54 12.93 -4.23 -9.25
CA SER A 54 12.18 -5.29 -8.55
C SER A 54 10.76 -5.45 -9.10
N PRO A 55 10.57 -5.90 -10.34
CA PRO A 55 9.24 -5.99 -10.95
C PRO A 55 8.29 -6.92 -10.19
N ALA A 56 8.78 -8.01 -9.66
CA ALA A 56 7.98 -8.97 -8.88
C ALA A 56 7.37 -8.35 -7.60
N ALA A 57 7.92 -7.25 -7.11
CA ALA A 57 7.46 -6.60 -5.90
C ALA A 57 6.15 -5.81 -6.07
N TRP A 58 5.73 -5.48 -7.29
CA TRP A 58 4.57 -4.60 -7.52
C TRP A 58 3.59 -5.09 -8.59
N ASN A 59 3.95 -6.09 -9.40
CA ASN A 59 3.12 -6.56 -10.51
C ASN A 59 2.04 -7.59 -10.13
N SER A 60 1.80 -7.83 -8.86
CA SER A 60 0.72 -8.73 -8.41
C SER A 60 -0.68 -8.19 -8.73
N GLN A 61 -0.83 -6.85 -8.75
CA GLN A 61 -2.05 -6.12 -9.07
C GLN A 61 -1.78 -5.08 -10.16
N THR A 62 -2.83 -4.40 -10.65
CA THR A 62 -2.67 -3.32 -11.63
C THR A 62 -1.84 -2.17 -11.04
N ALA A 63 -0.79 -1.78 -11.74
CA ALA A 63 0.03 -0.63 -11.41
C ALA A 63 -0.29 0.55 -12.34
N PHE A 64 -0.58 1.70 -11.76
CA PHE A 64 -0.81 2.94 -12.48
C PHE A 64 0.43 3.84 -12.34
N LEU A 65 0.99 4.24 -13.46
CA LEU A 65 2.26 4.95 -13.51
C LEU A 65 2.12 6.29 -14.24
N PRO A 66 2.00 7.43 -13.52
CA PRO A 66 1.99 8.74 -14.14
C PRO A 66 3.34 9.05 -14.78
N LEU A 67 3.34 9.40 -16.06
CA LEU A 67 4.52 9.76 -16.84
C LEU A 67 4.24 10.97 -17.73
N SER A 68 5.26 11.75 -17.99
CA SER A 68 5.23 12.74 -19.07
C SER A 68 5.32 12.06 -20.43
N SER A 69 4.63 12.61 -21.44
CA SER A 69 4.81 12.21 -22.84
C SER A 69 6.27 12.27 -23.31
N ALA A 70 7.04 13.21 -22.77
CA ALA A 70 8.47 13.35 -23.05
C ALA A 70 9.32 12.14 -22.58
N SER A 71 8.80 11.33 -21.66
CA SER A 71 9.48 10.15 -21.09
C SER A 71 9.18 8.83 -21.80
N LEU A 72 8.25 8.82 -22.77
CA LEU A 72 7.76 7.60 -23.41
C LEU A 72 8.82 6.83 -24.22
N ASN A 73 9.86 7.51 -24.65
CA ASN A 73 10.97 6.90 -25.38
C ASN A 73 12.08 6.35 -24.47
N ASP A 74 11.90 6.37 -23.13
CA ASP A 74 12.90 5.84 -22.21
C ASP A 74 12.94 4.30 -22.31
N GLU A 75 14.14 3.76 -22.55
CA GLU A 75 14.35 2.32 -22.68
C GLU A 75 13.94 1.53 -21.43
N ALA A 76 13.90 2.19 -20.26
CA ALA A 76 13.50 1.57 -19.01
C ALA A 76 12.04 1.08 -19.03
N ILE A 77 11.15 1.74 -19.77
CA ILE A 77 9.76 1.28 -19.97
C ILE A 77 9.76 -0.13 -20.60
N GLY A 78 10.68 -0.37 -21.52
CA GLY A 78 10.81 -1.64 -22.21
C GLY A 78 11.13 -2.84 -21.31
N ARG A 79 11.64 -2.60 -20.11
CA ARG A 79 12.02 -3.63 -19.13
C ARG A 79 10.91 -3.94 -18.11
N LEU A 80 9.84 -3.13 -18.11
CA LEU A 80 8.72 -3.33 -17.19
C LEU A 80 7.73 -4.39 -17.72
N PRO A 81 7.10 -5.17 -16.83
CA PRO A 81 6.05 -6.12 -17.25
C PRO A 81 4.80 -5.34 -17.70
N ALA A 82 4.42 -5.51 -18.97
CA ALA A 82 3.34 -4.75 -19.59
C ALA A 82 1.94 -5.15 -19.11
N GLU A 83 1.71 -6.46 -18.83
CA GLU A 83 0.38 -7.04 -18.65
C GLU A 83 -0.48 -6.42 -17.55
N LYS A 84 0.13 -5.81 -16.54
CA LYS A 84 -0.58 -5.18 -15.41
C LYS A 84 -0.16 -3.74 -15.18
N LEU A 85 0.41 -3.10 -16.18
CA LEU A 85 0.91 -1.74 -16.07
C LEU A 85 0.13 -0.79 -16.97
N VAL A 86 -0.47 0.21 -16.35
CA VAL A 86 -1.19 1.31 -17.02
C VAL A 86 -0.32 2.56 -16.96
N LEU A 87 0.11 3.05 -18.10
CA LEU A 87 0.87 4.29 -18.21
C LEU A 87 -0.11 5.47 -18.29
N LEU A 88 -0.11 6.33 -17.25
CA LEU A 88 -0.96 7.52 -17.20
C LEU A 88 -0.20 8.70 -17.80
N ILE A 89 -0.52 9.05 -19.04
CA ILE A 89 0.26 9.98 -19.84
C ILE A 89 -0.26 11.42 -19.67
N ARG A 90 0.63 12.29 -19.17
CA ARG A 90 0.43 13.73 -19.17
C ARG A 90 1.16 14.34 -20.36
N LEU A 91 0.43 14.98 -21.26
CA LEU A 91 1.01 15.61 -22.45
C LEU A 91 1.86 16.81 -22.06
N SER A 92 3.06 16.91 -22.64
CA SER A 92 3.99 18.01 -22.43
C SER A 92 3.72 19.13 -23.41
N LEU A 93 3.85 20.38 -22.98
CA LEU A 93 3.77 21.55 -23.88
C LEU A 93 4.84 21.55 -24.98
N GLN A 94 5.88 20.74 -24.81
CA GLN A 94 6.99 20.60 -25.76
C GLN A 94 6.75 19.50 -26.80
N ASP A 95 5.59 18.85 -26.81
CA ASP A 95 5.24 17.81 -27.80
C ASP A 95 4.96 18.44 -29.17
N GLU A 96 6.03 18.81 -29.88
CA GLU A 96 5.95 19.49 -31.18
C GLU A 96 5.50 18.58 -32.32
N HIS A 97 5.58 17.25 -32.15
CA HIS A 97 5.29 16.27 -33.21
C HIS A 97 4.22 15.22 -32.84
N PRO A 98 2.91 15.55 -32.96
CA PRO A 98 1.82 14.61 -32.66
C PRO A 98 1.90 13.25 -33.38
N PRO A 99 2.41 13.11 -34.63
CA PRO A 99 2.51 11.80 -35.28
C PRO A 99 3.45 10.83 -34.57
N SER A 100 4.62 11.27 -34.11
CA SER A 100 5.58 10.40 -33.41
C SER A 100 5.05 9.93 -32.05
N LEU A 101 4.29 10.77 -31.35
CA LEU A 101 3.63 10.41 -30.09
C LEU A 101 2.54 9.37 -30.30
N LEU A 102 1.75 9.49 -31.37
CA LEU A 102 0.74 8.51 -31.74
C LEU A 102 1.35 7.14 -32.05
N GLU A 103 2.44 7.11 -32.80
CA GLU A 103 3.18 5.88 -33.11
C GLU A 103 3.75 5.24 -31.85
N CYS A 104 4.36 6.04 -30.97
CA CYS A 104 4.93 5.57 -29.71
C CYS A 104 3.85 4.95 -28.80
N LEU A 105 2.72 5.63 -28.60
CA LEU A 105 1.62 5.12 -27.78
C LEU A 105 0.99 3.86 -28.38
N SER A 106 0.84 3.82 -29.72
CA SER A 106 0.33 2.62 -30.41
C SER A 106 1.26 1.43 -30.23
N LEU A 107 2.58 1.64 -30.28
CA LEU A 107 3.56 0.58 -30.05
C LEU A 107 3.52 0.08 -28.61
N LEU A 108 3.42 0.97 -27.62
CA LEU A 108 3.32 0.59 -26.20
C LEU A 108 2.03 -0.21 -25.94
N HIS A 109 0.90 0.23 -26.52
CA HIS A 109 -0.37 -0.49 -26.42
C HIS A 109 -0.29 -1.89 -27.06
N GLN A 110 0.33 -2.03 -28.24
CA GLN A 110 0.59 -3.32 -28.88
C GLN A 110 1.47 -4.25 -28.03
N ARG A 111 2.36 -3.70 -27.23
CA ARG A 111 3.19 -4.45 -26.27
C ARG A 111 2.44 -4.90 -25.03
N GLY A 112 1.17 -4.51 -24.86
CA GLY A 112 0.32 -4.90 -23.74
C GLY A 112 0.25 -3.92 -22.57
N PHE A 113 0.83 -2.71 -22.73
CA PHE A 113 0.64 -1.64 -21.74
C PHE A 113 -0.77 -1.06 -21.85
N GLY A 114 -1.44 -0.86 -20.71
CA GLY A 114 -2.62 -0.01 -20.66
C GLY A 114 -2.23 1.46 -20.84
N ILE A 115 -3.03 2.21 -21.58
CA ILE A 115 -2.79 3.64 -21.83
C ILE A 115 -3.87 4.47 -21.11
N GLY A 116 -3.47 5.31 -20.18
CA GLY A 116 -4.30 6.34 -19.57
C GLY A 116 -3.92 7.72 -20.09
N LEU A 117 -4.89 8.54 -20.44
CA LEU A 117 -4.64 9.90 -20.93
C LEU A 117 -5.25 10.92 -19.97
N PHE A 118 -4.41 11.83 -19.44
CA PHE A 118 -4.88 12.94 -18.62
C PHE A 118 -5.77 13.90 -19.42
N HIS A 119 -6.80 14.43 -18.79
CA HIS A 119 -7.70 15.41 -19.37
C HIS A 119 -6.98 16.75 -19.63
N GLN A 120 -6.56 16.94 -20.86
CA GLN A 120 -5.84 18.13 -21.32
C GLN A 120 -6.44 18.65 -22.65
N PRO A 121 -7.74 19.06 -22.68
CA PRO A 121 -8.43 19.43 -23.94
C PRO A 121 -7.80 20.63 -24.64
N TRP A 122 -7.03 21.45 -23.91
CA TRP A 122 -6.27 22.57 -24.44
C TRP A 122 -5.04 22.17 -25.25
N HIS A 123 -4.58 20.88 -25.14
CA HIS A 123 -3.38 20.44 -25.85
C HIS A 123 -3.71 20.01 -27.28
N PRO A 124 -2.94 20.45 -28.31
CA PRO A 124 -3.28 20.21 -29.72
C PRO A 124 -3.34 18.72 -30.12
N ALA A 125 -2.54 17.86 -29.49
CA ALA A 125 -2.52 16.44 -29.75
C ALA A 125 -3.66 15.66 -29.08
N PHE A 126 -4.29 16.23 -28.05
CA PHE A 126 -5.19 15.53 -27.14
C PHE A 126 -6.34 14.82 -27.89
N SER A 127 -7.07 15.52 -28.75
CA SER A 127 -8.20 14.96 -29.49
C SER A 127 -7.83 13.79 -30.41
N ARG A 128 -6.59 13.78 -30.91
CA ARG A 128 -6.08 12.71 -31.79
C ARG A 128 -5.67 11.46 -31.01
N LEU A 129 -5.33 11.61 -29.73
CA LEU A 129 -4.83 10.54 -28.87
C LEU A 129 -5.94 9.87 -28.04
N CYS A 130 -7.06 10.55 -27.82
CA CYS A 130 -8.15 10.04 -26.98
C CYS A 130 -8.65 8.63 -27.37
N HIS A 131 -8.59 8.27 -28.65
CA HIS A 131 -9.06 6.96 -29.13
C HIS A 131 -8.12 5.79 -28.80
N LEU A 132 -6.90 6.07 -28.35
CA LEU A 132 -5.94 5.07 -27.87
C LEU A 132 -6.04 4.84 -26.36
N ALA A 133 -6.83 5.63 -25.64
CA ALA A 133 -6.89 5.56 -24.20
C ALA A 133 -7.81 4.42 -23.73
N ASP A 134 -7.25 3.52 -22.92
CA ASP A 134 -8.00 2.55 -22.12
C ASP A 134 -8.59 3.24 -20.89
N PHE A 135 -7.89 4.26 -20.37
CA PHE A 135 -8.31 5.08 -19.24
C PHE A 135 -8.30 6.56 -19.57
N ALA A 136 -9.41 7.22 -19.31
CA ALA A 136 -9.46 8.68 -19.23
C ALA A 136 -9.19 9.11 -17.80
N VAL A 137 -8.24 10.04 -17.59
CA VAL A 137 -7.73 10.41 -16.28
C VAL A 137 -8.02 11.88 -15.98
N ILE A 138 -8.64 12.16 -14.83
CA ILE A 138 -8.85 13.53 -14.32
C ILE A 138 -8.15 13.71 -12.98
N ASP A 139 -7.48 14.83 -12.81
CA ASP A 139 -6.88 15.25 -11.55
C ASP A 139 -7.87 16.18 -10.83
N VAL A 140 -8.58 15.64 -9.83
CA VAL A 140 -9.65 16.37 -9.13
C VAL A 140 -9.09 17.52 -8.32
N GLY A 141 -7.93 17.35 -7.69
CA GLY A 141 -7.27 18.41 -6.93
C GLY A 141 -6.86 19.63 -7.78
N ALA A 142 -6.73 19.44 -9.10
CA ALA A 142 -6.40 20.51 -10.06
C ALA A 142 -7.61 20.96 -10.92
N SER A 143 -8.82 20.44 -10.67
CA SER A 143 -10.00 20.60 -11.53
C SER A 143 -11.17 21.24 -10.76
N GLN A 144 -12.08 21.89 -11.49
CA GLN A 144 -13.35 22.36 -10.94
C GLN A 144 -14.45 21.30 -11.12
N ALA A 145 -15.55 21.42 -10.37
CA ALA A 145 -16.67 20.47 -10.47
C ALA A 145 -17.28 20.40 -11.89
N THR A 146 -17.28 21.51 -12.63
CA THR A 146 -17.72 21.59 -14.04
C THR A 146 -16.83 20.74 -14.95
N ASP A 147 -15.53 20.69 -14.68
CA ASP A 147 -14.56 19.96 -15.50
C ASP A 147 -14.81 18.44 -15.44
N ILE A 148 -15.29 17.94 -14.30
CA ILE A 148 -15.61 16.51 -14.11
C ILE A 148 -16.79 16.10 -15.03
N HIS A 149 -17.78 16.96 -15.17
CA HIS A 149 -18.93 16.69 -16.04
C HIS A 149 -18.55 16.72 -17.52
N ASP A 150 -17.81 17.74 -17.93
CA ASP A 150 -17.36 17.92 -19.31
C ASP A 150 -16.35 16.83 -19.72
N PHE A 151 -15.49 16.42 -18.80
CA PHE A 151 -14.56 15.32 -18.95
C PHE A 151 -15.27 14.05 -19.38
N ARG A 152 -16.33 13.66 -18.67
CA ARG A 152 -17.07 12.47 -19.03
C ARG A 152 -17.78 12.56 -20.38
N ALA A 153 -18.38 13.69 -20.67
CA ALA A 153 -19.06 13.90 -21.94
C ALA A 153 -18.11 13.72 -23.14
N LEU A 154 -16.86 14.19 -22.98
CA LEU A 154 -15.84 14.10 -24.02
C LEU A 154 -15.44 12.65 -24.33
N PHE A 155 -15.25 11.82 -23.29
CA PHE A 155 -14.78 10.44 -23.45
C PHE A 155 -15.92 9.40 -23.56
N SER A 156 -17.18 9.77 -23.36
CA SER A 156 -18.31 8.83 -23.27
C SER A 156 -18.51 7.95 -24.51
N ARG A 157 -17.99 8.35 -25.66
CA ARG A 157 -18.10 7.62 -26.94
C ARG A 157 -16.91 6.71 -27.23
N LEU A 158 -15.86 6.73 -26.39
CA LEU A 158 -14.60 6.07 -26.69
C LEU A 158 -14.44 4.70 -26.00
N GLY A 159 -15.38 4.31 -25.13
CA GLY A 159 -15.35 3.00 -24.46
C GLY A 159 -14.26 2.84 -23.42
N CYS A 160 -13.57 3.91 -23.02
CA CYS A 160 -12.53 3.89 -22.01
C CYS A 160 -13.13 3.91 -20.59
N GLN A 161 -12.33 3.47 -19.61
CA GLN A 161 -12.64 3.54 -18.18
C GLN A 161 -12.23 4.92 -17.62
N PHE A 162 -12.88 5.39 -16.56
CA PHE A 162 -12.67 6.70 -15.99
C PHE A 162 -11.95 6.61 -14.65
N LEU A 163 -10.81 7.29 -14.51
CA LEU A 163 -9.99 7.33 -13.31
C LEU A 163 -9.89 8.77 -12.77
N ALA A 164 -10.31 8.99 -11.53
CA ALA A 164 -10.12 10.25 -10.82
C ALA A 164 -8.98 10.14 -9.81
N LEU A 165 -8.06 11.09 -9.87
CA LEU A 165 -6.89 11.18 -9.00
C LEU A 165 -7.02 12.34 -8.02
N ASN A 166 -6.31 12.24 -6.88
CA ASN A 166 -6.20 13.29 -5.85
C ASN A 166 -7.55 13.74 -5.28
N ILE A 167 -8.38 12.77 -4.93
CA ILE A 167 -9.66 13.01 -4.25
C ILE A 167 -9.38 13.15 -2.76
N ASP A 168 -9.59 14.32 -2.18
CA ASP A 168 -9.22 14.61 -0.78
C ASP A 168 -10.39 14.48 0.21
N SER A 169 -11.63 14.43 -0.28
CA SER A 169 -12.81 14.38 0.58
C SER A 169 -13.84 13.33 0.13
N PRO A 170 -14.67 12.82 1.07
CA PRO A 170 -15.80 11.95 0.74
C PRO A 170 -16.86 12.65 -0.15
N ASP A 171 -16.95 13.98 -0.11
CA ASP A 171 -17.88 14.74 -0.93
C ASP A 171 -17.41 14.77 -2.39
N GLU A 172 -16.14 14.99 -2.63
CA GLU A 172 -15.53 14.88 -3.97
C GLU A 172 -15.66 13.45 -4.53
N GLN A 173 -15.44 12.43 -3.70
CA GLN A 173 -15.66 11.05 -4.12
C GLN A 173 -17.11 10.83 -4.55
N ARG A 174 -18.09 11.30 -3.77
CA ARG A 174 -19.51 11.20 -4.13
C ARG A 174 -19.83 11.91 -5.45
N LEU A 175 -19.27 13.11 -5.66
CA LEU A 175 -19.42 13.84 -6.91
C LEU A 175 -18.87 13.02 -8.09
N CYS A 176 -17.67 12.48 -7.96
CA CYS A 176 -17.06 11.62 -8.98
C CYS A 176 -17.90 10.36 -9.25
N GLN A 177 -18.43 9.69 -8.21
CA GLN A 177 -19.32 8.52 -8.37
C GLN A 177 -20.61 8.89 -9.11
N GLN A 178 -21.26 10.00 -8.75
CA GLN A 178 -22.46 10.51 -9.43
C GLN A 178 -22.20 10.89 -10.88
N SER A 179 -21.01 11.41 -11.16
CA SER A 179 -20.54 11.69 -12.52
C SER A 179 -20.17 10.45 -13.31
N GLY A 180 -20.20 9.25 -12.69
CA GLY A 180 -19.96 7.97 -13.33
C GLY A 180 -18.51 7.62 -13.56
N ILE A 181 -17.60 8.12 -12.74
CA ILE A 181 -16.20 7.69 -12.69
C ILE A 181 -16.12 6.24 -12.20
N ASP A 182 -15.18 5.46 -12.71
CA ASP A 182 -15.04 4.03 -12.43
C ASP A 182 -14.02 3.75 -11.34
N PHE A 183 -12.92 4.53 -11.29
CA PHE A 183 -11.82 4.34 -10.36
C PHE A 183 -11.47 5.61 -9.62
N PHE A 184 -11.07 5.47 -8.36
CA PHE A 184 -10.85 6.56 -7.41
C PHE A 184 -9.50 6.41 -6.73
N HIS A 185 -8.71 7.47 -6.73
CA HIS A 185 -7.45 7.57 -6.01
C HIS A 185 -7.42 8.85 -5.19
N GLY A 186 -6.94 8.77 -3.94
CA GLY A 186 -6.76 9.94 -3.08
C GLY A 186 -7.00 9.65 -1.60
N ARG A 187 -7.04 10.72 -0.79
CA ARG A 187 -7.14 10.63 0.68
C ARG A 187 -8.57 10.56 1.21
N PHE A 188 -9.58 10.51 0.35
CA PHE A 188 -10.99 10.49 0.75
C PHE A 188 -11.35 9.40 1.76
N ALA A 189 -10.58 8.33 1.82
CA ALA A 189 -10.77 7.22 2.74
C ALA A 189 -10.21 7.48 4.15
N ALA A 190 -9.29 8.44 4.32
CA ALA A 190 -8.64 8.70 5.60
C ALA A 190 -9.60 9.21 6.69
N GLY A 191 -10.72 9.84 6.28
CA GLY A 191 -11.76 10.35 7.17
C GLY A 191 -13.00 9.45 7.29
N LEU A 192 -13.02 8.29 6.62
CA LEU A 192 -14.17 7.40 6.71
C LEU A 192 -14.24 6.77 8.11
N PRO A 193 -15.41 6.81 8.77
CA PRO A 193 -15.58 6.11 10.03
C PRO A 193 -15.42 4.60 9.75
N ILE A 194 -14.48 4.00 10.46
CA ILE A 194 -14.41 2.53 10.56
C ILE A 194 -15.80 2.09 11.02
N ARG A 195 -16.45 1.19 10.29
CA ARG A 195 -17.80 0.74 10.65
C ARG A 195 -17.78 0.31 12.12
N GLN A 196 -18.56 1.02 12.93
CA GLN A 196 -18.77 0.69 14.35
C GLN A 196 -19.50 -0.67 14.47
N ARG A 197 -18.75 -1.75 14.25
CA ARG A 197 -19.06 -2.98 14.98
C ARG A 197 -18.24 -2.85 16.25
N SER A 198 -18.92 -2.66 17.37
CA SER A 198 -18.28 -2.59 18.67
C SER A 198 -17.29 -3.75 18.79
N SER A 199 -16.00 -3.46 18.79
CA SER A 199 -14.94 -4.48 18.92
C SER A 199 -15.02 -5.18 20.28
N ARG A 200 -15.76 -4.62 21.24
CA ARG A 200 -16.10 -5.26 22.52
C ARG A 200 -16.91 -6.55 22.37
N ASP A 201 -17.62 -6.70 21.24
CA ASP A 201 -18.57 -7.80 21.03
C ASP A 201 -18.13 -8.78 19.92
N ASP A 202 -16.87 -8.66 19.42
CA ASP A 202 -16.32 -9.67 18.52
C ASP A 202 -15.58 -10.76 19.33
N PRO A 203 -16.25 -11.90 19.65
CA PRO A 203 -15.67 -12.96 20.45
C PRO A 203 -14.39 -13.54 19.84
N HIS A 204 -14.23 -13.45 18.52
CA HIS A 204 -13.03 -13.94 17.83
C HIS A 204 -11.81 -13.06 18.09
N LYS A 205 -11.97 -11.73 18.10
CA LYS A 205 -10.87 -10.81 18.43
C LYS A 205 -10.45 -10.97 19.89
N ALA A 206 -11.40 -11.09 20.80
CA ALA A 206 -11.11 -11.33 22.21
C ALA A 206 -10.36 -12.65 22.43
N GLN A 207 -10.75 -13.73 21.73
CA GLN A 207 -10.05 -15.02 21.79
C GLN A 207 -8.63 -14.93 21.20
N LEU A 208 -8.42 -14.21 20.08
CA LEU A 208 -7.10 -13.99 19.50
C LEU A 208 -6.19 -13.21 20.43
N LEU A 209 -6.72 -12.15 21.08
CA LEU A 209 -5.97 -11.39 22.08
C LEU A 209 -5.56 -12.26 23.26
N ASN A 210 -6.47 -13.06 23.80
CA ASN A 210 -6.16 -13.99 24.88
C ASN A 210 -5.05 -14.99 24.49
N LEU A 211 -5.10 -15.53 23.27
CA LEU A 211 -4.05 -16.42 22.77
C LEU A 211 -2.70 -15.70 22.61
N LEU A 212 -2.71 -14.46 22.12
CA LEU A 212 -1.49 -13.63 22.07
C LEU A 212 -0.93 -13.40 23.45
N GLN A 213 -1.78 -13.11 24.45
CA GLN A 213 -1.37 -12.94 25.85
C GLN A 213 -0.70 -14.20 26.42
N LEU A 214 -1.29 -15.38 26.17
CA LEU A 214 -0.71 -16.65 26.62
C LEU A 214 0.66 -16.91 25.99
N ILE A 215 0.78 -16.72 24.68
CA ILE A 215 2.01 -16.99 23.92
C ILE A 215 3.11 -16.01 24.31
N GLU A 216 2.84 -14.71 24.34
CA GLU A 216 3.81 -13.68 24.70
C GLU A 216 4.16 -13.75 26.20
N GLY A 217 3.23 -14.19 27.05
CA GLY A 217 3.44 -14.46 28.47
C GLY A 217 4.28 -15.71 28.74
N GLY A 218 4.65 -16.47 27.70
CA GLY A 218 5.47 -17.68 27.83
C GLY A 218 4.73 -18.87 28.40
N ALA A 219 3.40 -18.94 28.21
CA ALA A 219 2.59 -20.08 28.63
C ALA A 219 3.08 -21.39 28.00
N GLU A 220 2.95 -22.49 28.71
CA GLU A 220 3.35 -23.80 28.24
C GLU A 220 2.46 -24.29 27.06
N THR A 221 3.05 -25.06 26.16
CA THR A 221 2.35 -25.61 24.97
C THR A 221 1.00 -26.27 25.27
N PRO A 222 0.83 -27.04 26.35
CA PRO A 222 -0.46 -27.64 26.72
C PRO A 222 -1.53 -26.60 27.06
N GLU A 223 -1.16 -25.51 27.74
CA GLU A 223 -2.07 -24.45 28.15
C GLU A 223 -2.60 -23.69 26.93
N ILE A 224 -1.71 -23.32 25.99
CA ILE A 224 -2.07 -22.69 24.72
C ILE A 224 -2.98 -23.62 23.89
N ALA A 225 -2.65 -24.92 23.82
CA ALA A 225 -3.44 -25.90 23.11
C ALA A 225 -4.85 -26.06 23.71
N GLU A 226 -4.98 -25.99 25.03
CA GLU A 226 -6.28 -26.08 25.71
C GLU A 226 -7.14 -24.82 25.44
N ALA A 227 -6.53 -23.64 25.51
CA ALA A 227 -7.21 -22.39 25.14
C ALA A 227 -7.72 -22.41 23.68
N MET A 228 -6.95 -23.00 22.77
CA MET A 228 -7.36 -23.15 21.36
C MET A 228 -8.50 -24.15 21.17
N LYS A 229 -8.59 -25.23 21.96
CA LYS A 229 -9.73 -26.18 21.89
C LYS A 229 -11.05 -25.53 22.23
N GLN A 230 -11.05 -24.49 23.07
CA GLN A 230 -12.24 -23.71 23.41
C GLN A 230 -12.68 -22.77 22.29
N ALA A 231 -11.88 -22.62 21.24
CA ALA A 231 -12.14 -21.77 20.07
C ALA A 231 -11.98 -22.55 18.75
N PRO A 232 -12.86 -23.54 18.46
CA PRO A 232 -12.68 -24.47 17.34
C PRO A 232 -12.67 -23.76 15.97
N VAL A 233 -13.48 -22.73 15.78
CA VAL A 233 -13.51 -21.94 14.53
C VAL A 233 -12.18 -21.20 14.34
N LEU A 234 -11.65 -20.60 15.41
CA LEU A 234 -10.37 -19.92 15.37
C LEU A 234 -9.23 -20.92 15.12
N THR A 235 -9.25 -22.07 15.80
CA THR A 235 -8.28 -23.15 15.57
C THR A 235 -8.24 -23.59 14.11
N PHE A 236 -9.40 -23.80 13.50
CA PHE A 236 -9.50 -24.14 12.08
C PHE A 236 -8.91 -23.05 11.19
N ARG A 237 -9.20 -21.76 11.46
CA ARG A 237 -8.65 -20.63 10.69
C ARG A 237 -7.13 -20.54 10.82
N VAL A 238 -6.61 -20.65 12.03
CA VAL A 238 -5.16 -20.65 12.30
C VAL A 238 -4.50 -21.80 11.52
N LEU A 239 -4.98 -23.01 11.66
CA LEU A 239 -4.42 -24.16 10.97
C LEU A 239 -4.52 -24.06 9.44
N ARG A 240 -5.67 -23.58 8.92
CA ARG A 240 -5.84 -23.34 7.49
C ARG A 240 -4.82 -22.32 6.97
N HIS A 241 -4.61 -21.24 7.71
CA HIS A 241 -3.64 -20.21 7.34
C HIS A 241 -2.20 -20.71 7.42
N LEU A 242 -1.85 -21.42 8.49
CA LEU A 242 -0.54 -22.05 8.64
C LEU A 242 -0.22 -23.07 7.53
N ASN A 243 -1.23 -23.72 7.00
CA ASN A 243 -1.10 -24.68 5.89
C ASN A 243 -1.25 -24.03 4.50
N SER A 244 -1.35 -22.70 4.42
CA SER A 244 -1.45 -22.03 3.12
C SER A 244 -0.13 -22.10 2.34
N PRO A 245 -0.18 -22.13 0.99
CA PRO A 245 1.03 -22.13 0.15
C PRO A 245 1.94 -20.93 0.38
N ALA A 246 1.37 -19.81 0.84
CA ALA A 246 2.11 -18.58 1.14
C ALA A 246 3.19 -18.76 2.23
N LEU A 247 3.05 -19.78 3.09
CA LEU A 247 4.03 -20.09 4.14
C LEU A 247 5.14 -21.03 3.70
N GLY A 248 5.01 -21.69 2.57
CA GLY A 248 6.03 -22.60 2.03
C GLY A 248 6.46 -23.73 2.99
N LEU A 249 5.56 -24.13 3.91
CA LEU A 249 5.88 -25.21 4.83
C LEU A 249 5.89 -26.56 4.09
N ASN A 250 6.95 -27.32 4.27
CA ASN A 250 7.10 -28.63 3.63
C ASN A 250 6.25 -29.74 4.27
N HIS A 251 5.65 -29.47 5.43
CA HIS A 251 4.83 -30.41 6.18
C HIS A 251 3.52 -29.75 6.61
N ARG A 252 2.44 -30.51 6.53
CA ARG A 252 1.14 -30.07 7.01
C ARG A 252 1.14 -30.00 8.55
N ILE A 253 0.56 -28.92 9.07
CA ILE A 253 0.35 -28.71 10.50
C ILE A 253 -1.09 -29.10 10.84
N ASP A 254 -1.26 -30.12 11.67
CA ASP A 254 -2.57 -30.67 12.02
C ASP A 254 -3.04 -30.29 13.44
N SER A 255 -2.17 -29.67 14.24
CA SER A 255 -2.52 -29.19 15.59
C SER A 255 -1.72 -27.96 15.99
N ILE A 256 -2.27 -27.21 16.97
CA ILE A 256 -1.58 -26.04 17.52
C ILE A 256 -0.32 -26.43 18.30
N SER A 257 -0.33 -27.55 18.99
CA SER A 257 0.88 -28.07 19.63
C SER A 257 1.99 -28.33 18.61
N GLN A 258 1.65 -28.90 17.46
CA GLN A 258 2.58 -29.10 16.35
C GLN A 258 3.05 -27.75 15.78
N ALA A 259 2.15 -26.76 15.65
CA ALA A 259 2.49 -25.40 15.21
C ALA A 259 3.51 -24.77 16.15
N LEU A 260 3.32 -24.86 17.47
CA LEU A 260 4.25 -24.33 18.47
C LEU A 260 5.63 -25.02 18.42
N ILE A 261 5.65 -26.34 18.24
CA ILE A 261 6.90 -27.11 18.12
C ILE A 261 7.66 -26.74 16.84
N MET A 262 6.96 -26.57 15.72
CA MET A 262 7.58 -26.32 14.41
C MET A 262 7.96 -24.85 14.20
N LEU A 263 7.11 -23.93 14.64
CA LEU A 263 7.27 -22.50 14.38
C LEU A 263 7.89 -21.74 15.57
N GLY A 264 7.69 -22.26 16.78
CA GLY A 264 7.99 -21.55 18.04
C GLY A 264 6.98 -20.46 18.36
N HIS A 265 7.06 -19.92 19.58
CA HIS A 265 6.14 -18.90 20.11
C HIS A 265 6.14 -17.62 19.26
N GLN A 266 7.31 -17.10 18.92
CA GLN A 266 7.42 -15.82 18.19
C GLN A 266 6.74 -15.83 16.83
N ARG A 267 6.95 -16.89 16.03
CA ARG A 267 6.31 -17.00 14.71
C ARG A 267 4.81 -17.24 14.83
N LEU A 268 4.37 -17.98 15.85
CA LEU A 268 2.94 -18.19 16.08
C LEU A 268 2.27 -16.88 16.52
N SER A 269 2.88 -16.08 17.42
CA SER A 269 2.42 -14.74 17.76
C SER A 269 2.25 -13.85 16.54
N ARG A 270 3.24 -13.83 15.67
CA ARG A 270 3.18 -13.07 14.41
C ARG A 270 1.94 -13.44 13.59
N TRP A 271 1.65 -14.75 13.46
CA TRP A 271 0.51 -15.23 12.70
C TRP A 271 -0.83 -14.93 13.37
N LEU A 272 -0.90 -15.00 14.68
CA LEU A 272 -2.10 -14.60 15.43
C LEU A 272 -2.32 -13.08 15.30
N ALA A 273 -1.26 -12.28 15.31
CA ALA A 273 -1.36 -10.85 15.07
C ALA A 273 -1.92 -10.56 13.65
N ILE A 274 -1.46 -11.27 12.62
CA ILE A 274 -2.03 -11.15 11.26
C ILE A 274 -3.51 -11.52 11.25
N LEU A 275 -3.89 -12.62 11.92
CA LEU A 275 -5.28 -13.07 12.00
C LEU A 275 -6.19 -12.10 12.76
N LEU A 276 -5.64 -11.36 13.73
CA LEU A 276 -6.38 -10.31 14.45
C LEU A 276 -6.91 -9.24 13.49
N PHE A 277 -6.16 -8.98 12.43
CA PHE A 277 -6.55 -8.07 11.35
C PHE A 277 -7.37 -8.77 10.23
N SER A 278 -7.60 -10.08 10.30
CA SER A 278 -8.43 -10.80 9.33
C SER A 278 -9.90 -10.66 9.70
N VAL A 279 -10.64 -9.80 9.01
CA VAL A 279 -12.08 -9.57 9.24
C VAL A 279 -12.90 -10.32 8.19
N GLU A 280 -13.88 -11.14 8.60
CA GLU A 280 -14.89 -11.66 7.68
C GLU A 280 -15.81 -10.51 7.23
N ALA A 281 -15.96 -10.33 5.94
CA ALA A 281 -16.69 -9.22 5.34
C ALA A 281 -16.16 -7.82 5.77
N ALA A 282 -14.85 -7.64 5.68
CA ALA A 282 -14.21 -6.33 5.91
C ALA A 282 -14.87 -5.27 5.01
N GLY A 283 -15.30 -4.19 5.62
CA GLY A 283 -15.64 -2.98 4.90
C GLY A 283 -14.39 -2.34 4.31
N PHE A 284 -14.57 -1.34 3.46
CA PHE A 284 -13.49 -0.61 2.83
C PHE A 284 -12.47 -0.03 3.84
N ALA A 285 -12.96 0.61 4.91
CA ALA A 285 -12.10 1.18 5.95
C ALA A 285 -11.33 0.10 6.74
N ASP A 286 -11.96 -1.06 6.98
CA ASP A 286 -11.32 -2.19 7.66
C ASP A 286 -10.19 -2.75 6.79
N TRP A 287 -10.42 -2.87 5.48
CA TRP A 287 -9.42 -3.35 4.54
C TRP A 287 -8.19 -2.44 4.49
N LEU A 288 -8.40 -1.11 4.43
CA LEU A 288 -7.31 -0.14 4.48
C LEU A 288 -6.47 -0.25 5.76
N LEU A 289 -7.14 -0.42 6.89
CA LEU A 289 -6.45 -0.60 8.17
C LEU A 289 -5.62 -1.89 8.19
N ILE A 290 -6.16 -2.97 7.64
CA ILE A 290 -5.46 -4.26 7.53
C ILE A 290 -4.21 -4.12 6.66
N GLU A 291 -4.35 -3.56 5.47
CA GLU A 291 -3.21 -3.36 4.57
C GLU A 291 -2.14 -2.46 5.19
N SER A 292 -2.54 -1.34 5.80
CA SER A 292 -1.62 -0.44 6.49
C SER A 292 -0.87 -1.15 7.62
N ALA A 293 -1.56 -1.89 8.49
CA ALA A 293 -0.94 -2.61 9.59
C ALA A 293 0.07 -3.68 9.12
N LEU A 294 -0.31 -4.46 8.11
CA LEU A 294 0.56 -5.50 7.54
C LEU A 294 1.79 -4.88 6.84
N THR A 295 1.57 -3.82 6.06
CA THR A 295 2.66 -3.11 5.39
C THR A 295 3.60 -2.50 6.41
N ARG A 296 3.08 -1.85 7.47
CA ARG A 296 3.87 -1.25 8.54
C ARG A 296 4.72 -2.28 9.28
N GLY A 297 4.13 -3.41 9.66
CA GLY A 297 4.85 -4.52 10.30
C GLY A 297 5.99 -5.03 9.43
N ARG A 298 5.72 -5.31 8.16
CA ARG A 298 6.73 -5.81 7.24
C ARG A 298 7.80 -4.77 6.90
N LEU A 299 7.41 -3.51 6.76
CA LEU A 299 8.35 -2.41 6.51
C LEU A 299 9.36 -2.28 7.66
N MET A 300 8.90 -2.31 8.92
CA MET A 300 9.79 -2.25 10.07
C MET A 300 10.78 -3.43 10.11
N GLU A 301 10.33 -4.63 9.77
CA GLU A 301 11.18 -5.82 9.65
C GLU A 301 12.25 -5.65 8.58
N GLU A 302 11.86 -5.21 7.37
CA GLU A 302 12.79 -4.99 6.26
C GLU A 302 13.84 -3.92 6.59
N LEU A 303 13.41 -2.79 7.15
CA LEU A 303 14.30 -1.72 7.58
C LEU A 303 15.27 -2.17 8.67
N GLY A 304 14.78 -2.91 9.68
CA GLY A 304 15.60 -3.45 10.77
C GLY A 304 16.67 -4.42 10.28
N SER A 305 16.39 -5.17 9.21
CA SER A 305 17.35 -6.09 8.59
C SER A 305 18.53 -5.38 7.93
N GLN A 306 18.35 -4.11 7.55
CA GLN A 306 19.36 -3.28 6.87
C GLN A 306 20.24 -2.50 7.84
N LEU A 307 19.89 -2.44 9.12
CA LEU A 307 20.68 -1.77 10.15
C LEU A 307 21.93 -2.59 10.57
N LYS A 308 22.88 -1.91 11.17
CA LYS A 308 24.08 -2.54 11.76
C LYS A 308 24.30 -2.01 13.18
N PRO A 309 24.09 -2.84 14.24
CA PRO A 309 23.68 -4.26 14.17
C PRO A 309 22.22 -4.41 13.68
N LYS A 310 21.88 -5.59 13.13
CA LYS A 310 20.52 -5.92 12.74
C LYS A 310 19.62 -6.01 13.98
N LEU A 311 18.39 -5.53 13.86
CA LEU A 311 17.38 -5.66 14.89
C LEU A 311 16.54 -6.94 14.71
N PRO A 312 15.92 -7.45 15.77
CA PRO A 312 15.14 -8.69 15.71
C PRO A 312 13.87 -8.51 14.88
N ALA A 313 13.65 -9.40 13.92
CA ALA A 313 12.60 -9.30 12.91
C ALA A 313 11.18 -9.36 13.51
N ASP A 314 10.88 -10.40 14.31
CA ASP A 314 9.52 -10.62 14.83
C ASP A 314 9.06 -9.50 15.80
N PRO A 315 9.87 -9.02 16.75
CA PRO A 315 9.50 -7.88 17.59
C PRO A 315 9.25 -6.59 16.78
N LEU A 316 10.02 -6.33 15.72
CA LEU A 316 9.80 -5.19 14.83
C LEU A 316 8.47 -5.32 14.08
N PHE A 317 8.19 -6.49 13.52
CA PHE A 317 6.93 -6.78 12.85
C PHE A 317 5.74 -6.58 13.79
N LEU A 318 5.80 -7.13 15.01
CA LEU A 318 4.75 -6.96 16.01
C LEU A 318 4.58 -5.49 16.43
N THR A 319 5.67 -4.73 16.57
CA THR A 319 5.59 -3.30 16.87
C THR A 319 4.79 -2.56 15.79
N GLY A 320 5.09 -2.82 14.52
CA GLY A 320 4.38 -2.21 13.40
C GLY A 320 2.89 -2.55 13.39
N ILE A 321 2.52 -3.82 13.53
CA ILE A 321 1.13 -4.26 13.58
C ILE A 321 0.41 -3.67 14.81
N PHE A 322 1.00 -3.77 15.98
CA PHE A 322 0.36 -3.34 17.23
C PHE A 322 0.17 -1.82 17.31
N SER A 323 0.93 -1.05 16.56
CA SER A 323 0.73 0.40 16.45
C SER A 323 -0.62 0.79 15.82
N CYS A 324 -1.36 -0.15 15.23
CA CYS A 324 -2.70 0.04 14.65
C CYS A 324 -3.83 -0.58 15.50
N LEU A 325 -3.53 -1.15 16.68
CA LEU A 325 -4.52 -1.86 17.50
C LEU A 325 -5.60 -0.94 18.07
N ASP A 326 -5.27 0.31 18.38
CA ASP A 326 -6.24 1.32 18.84
C ASP A 326 -7.37 1.51 17.81
N ARG A 327 -7.01 1.63 16.55
CA ARG A 327 -7.94 1.77 15.44
C ARG A 327 -8.73 0.49 15.18
N LEU A 328 -8.09 -0.67 15.27
CA LEU A 328 -8.70 -1.98 15.07
C LEU A 328 -9.71 -2.32 16.18
N LEU A 329 -9.34 -2.06 17.44
CA LEU A 329 -10.12 -2.45 18.62
C LEU A 329 -10.97 -1.30 19.15
N GLN A 330 -10.80 -0.09 18.62
CA GLN A 330 -11.46 1.15 19.06
C GLN A 330 -11.33 1.38 20.59
N ARG A 331 -10.12 1.12 21.07
CA ARG A 331 -9.70 1.30 22.47
C ARG A 331 -8.40 2.10 22.50
N ALA A 332 -8.12 2.76 23.62
CA ALA A 332 -6.86 3.48 23.78
C ALA A 332 -5.65 2.53 23.71
N LEU A 333 -4.64 2.86 22.90
CA LEU A 333 -3.46 2.02 22.73
C LEU A 333 -2.76 1.65 24.04
N PRO A 334 -2.61 2.58 25.02
CA PRO A 334 -2.03 2.23 26.32
C PRO A 334 -2.77 1.10 27.03
N GLU A 335 -4.12 1.13 27.06
CA GLU A 335 -4.92 0.08 27.71
C GLU A 335 -4.68 -1.29 27.06
N ILE A 336 -4.58 -1.33 25.73
CA ILE A 336 -4.34 -2.58 24.99
C ILE A 336 -2.93 -3.10 25.25
N VAL A 337 -1.93 -2.22 25.19
CA VAL A 337 -0.52 -2.59 25.39
C VAL A 337 -0.25 -3.04 26.83
N ASP A 338 -0.99 -2.49 27.81
CA ASP A 338 -0.89 -2.92 29.21
C ASP A 338 -1.46 -4.33 29.46
N GLU A 339 -2.40 -4.76 28.63
CA GLU A 339 -2.94 -6.12 28.65
C GLU A 339 -2.02 -7.14 27.94
N LEU A 340 -1.10 -6.69 27.07
CA LEU A 340 -0.21 -7.55 26.29
C LEU A 340 1.16 -7.68 26.99
N PRO A 341 1.66 -8.89 27.23
CA PRO A 341 2.99 -9.11 27.82
C PRO A 341 4.10 -8.97 26.77
N VAL A 342 4.14 -7.80 26.13
CA VAL A 342 5.15 -7.46 25.12
C VAL A 342 6.46 -7.01 25.77
N SER A 343 7.57 -7.13 25.05
CA SER A 343 8.88 -6.65 25.51
C SER A 343 8.89 -5.14 25.77
N ASP A 344 9.80 -4.70 26.66
CA ASP A 344 9.98 -3.28 26.98
C ASP A 344 10.29 -2.45 25.74
N ASP A 345 11.04 -2.98 24.78
CA ASP A 345 11.35 -2.29 23.52
C ASP A 345 10.09 -2.02 22.67
N ILE A 346 9.18 -3.00 22.56
CA ILE A 346 7.88 -2.83 21.89
C ILE A 346 7.05 -1.80 22.65
N ARG A 347 6.90 -1.96 23.97
CA ARG A 347 6.13 -1.06 24.83
C ARG A 347 6.64 0.38 24.73
N HIS A 348 7.94 0.59 24.85
CA HIS A 348 8.55 1.92 24.76
C HIS A 348 8.37 2.55 23.37
N ALA A 349 8.50 1.78 22.30
CA ALA A 349 8.28 2.28 20.95
C ALA A 349 6.82 2.72 20.75
N LEU A 350 5.85 1.92 21.21
CA LEU A 350 4.43 2.21 21.03
C LEU A 350 3.92 3.36 21.88
N LEU A 351 4.29 3.41 23.17
CA LEU A 351 3.67 4.33 24.13
C LEU A 351 4.45 5.62 24.33
N VAL A 352 5.79 5.55 24.36
CA VAL A 352 6.64 6.71 24.66
C VAL A 352 7.53 7.14 23.48
N ARG A 353 7.45 6.45 22.35
CA ARG A 353 8.24 6.75 21.14
C ARG A 353 9.74 6.77 21.42
N ARG A 354 10.22 5.79 22.20
CA ARG A 354 11.63 5.63 22.59
C ARG A 354 12.10 4.19 22.39
N GLY A 355 13.43 3.98 22.50
CA GLY A 355 14.04 2.67 22.33
C GLY A 355 14.45 2.35 20.89
N PRO A 356 15.00 1.17 20.64
CA PRO A 356 15.61 0.82 19.35
C PRO A 356 14.59 0.68 18.20
N PHE A 357 13.31 0.43 18.49
CA PHE A 357 12.29 0.25 17.47
C PHE A 357 11.57 1.56 17.08
N ALA A 358 11.62 2.57 17.96
CA ALA A 358 10.90 3.84 17.75
C ALA A 358 11.32 4.60 16.48
N PRO A 359 12.59 4.68 16.08
CA PRO A 359 12.97 5.34 14.84
C PRO A 359 12.38 4.67 13.60
N LEU A 360 12.33 3.33 13.57
CA LEU A 360 11.74 2.59 12.44
C LEU A 360 10.22 2.72 12.41
N LEU A 361 9.56 2.77 13.55
CA LEU A 361 8.13 3.06 13.64
C LEU A 361 7.82 4.46 13.10
N ALA A 362 8.63 5.46 13.44
CA ALA A 362 8.49 6.82 12.93
C ALA A 362 8.64 6.88 11.39
N VAL A 363 9.60 6.13 10.81
CA VAL A 363 9.74 6.03 9.35
C VAL A 363 8.49 5.43 8.70
N ALA A 364 7.97 4.35 9.29
CA ALA A 364 6.80 3.67 8.76
C ALA A 364 5.54 4.56 8.82
N GLU A 365 5.32 5.27 9.93
CA GLU A 365 4.20 6.20 10.10
C GLU A 365 4.32 7.42 9.16
N ALA A 366 5.52 8.01 9.03
CA ALA A 366 5.76 9.11 8.12
C ALA A 366 5.49 8.71 6.66
N SER A 367 5.89 7.49 6.25
CA SER A 367 5.66 6.98 4.89
C SER A 367 4.17 6.87 4.52
N GLU A 368 3.27 6.74 5.50
CA GLU A 368 1.82 6.71 5.29
C GLU A 368 1.20 8.12 5.13
N MET A 369 1.88 9.14 5.64
CA MET A 369 1.39 10.54 5.58
C MET A 369 1.77 11.24 4.29
N PHE A 370 2.71 10.68 3.50
CA PHE A 370 3.18 11.22 2.22
C PHE A 370 3.73 12.65 2.29
N ASP A 371 4.25 13.05 3.46
CA ASP A 371 5.02 14.28 3.63
C ASP A 371 6.51 13.97 3.50
N GLU A 372 7.13 14.48 2.45
CA GLU A 372 8.51 14.16 2.11
C GLU A 372 9.50 14.62 3.18
N ALA A 373 9.30 15.82 3.73
CA ALA A 373 10.20 16.37 4.76
C ALA A 373 10.19 15.50 6.03
N ASP A 374 9.00 15.03 6.43
CA ASP A 374 8.84 14.16 7.59
C ASP A 374 9.46 12.77 7.32
N ILE A 375 9.25 12.21 6.11
CA ILE A 375 9.83 10.91 5.74
C ILE A 375 11.36 11.00 5.70
N GLU A 376 11.94 12.05 5.12
CA GLU A 376 13.39 12.23 5.09
C GLU A 376 13.98 12.41 6.48
N ALA A 377 13.34 13.22 7.32
CA ALA A 377 13.77 13.46 8.68
C ALA A 377 13.77 12.15 9.50
N ALA A 378 12.68 11.37 9.42
CA ALA A 378 12.54 10.09 10.10
C ALA A 378 13.57 9.07 9.57
N THR A 379 13.74 8.96 8.24
CA THR A 379 14.67 8.03 7.59
C THR A 379 16.12 8.33 8.00
N ARG A 380 16.49 9.59 8.02
CA ARG A 380 17.82 10.05 8.46
C ARG A 380 18.02 9.79 9.96
N ALA A 381 17.03 10.05 10.80
CA ALA A 381 17.09 9.78 12.23
C ALA A 381 17.23 8.27 12.54
N ALA A 382 16.68 7.40 11.68
CA ALA A 382 16.84 5.95 11.77
C ALA A 382 18.19 5.44 11.24
N GLY A 383 19.07 6.31 10.70
CA GLY A 383 20.35 5.93 10.11
C GLY A 383 20.21 5.22 8.75
N LEU A 384 19.13 5.46 8.04
CA LEU A 384 18.81 4.87 6.73
C LEU A 384 18.86 5.93 5.63
N ASN A 385 18.82 5.49 4.39
CA ASN A 385 18.75 6.35 3.21
C ASN A 385 17.51 6.02 2.35
N ALA A 386 17.23 6.88 1.36
CA ALA A 386 16.05 6.76 0.50
C ALA A 386 16.01 5.43 -0.29
N ASP A 387 17.15 4.92 -0.78
CA ASP A 387 17.19 3.65 -1.52
C ASP A 387 16.77 2.48 -0.62
N GLN A 388 17.27 2.47 0.62
CA GLN A 388 16.94 1.46 1.60
C GLN A 388 15.44 1.50 1.93
N LEU A 389 14.88 2.69 2.11
CA LEU A 389 13.45 2.86 2.35
C LEU A 389 12.62 2.42 1.13
N ASN A 390 12.97 2.86 -0.08
CA ASN A 390 12.25 2.50 -1.30
C ASN A 390 12.23 0.98 -1.53
N GLN A 391 13.38 0.31 -1.32
CA GLN A 391 13.48 -1.14 -1.43
C GLN A 391 12.62 -1.85 -0.37
N ALA A 392 12.67 -1.39 0.88
CA ALA A 392 11.88 -1.95 1.97
C ALA A 392 10.37 -1.74 1.75
N LEU A 393 9.95 -0.56 1.26
CA LEU A 393 8.56 -0.27 0.91
C LEU A 393 8.03 -1.21 -0.17
N LEU A 394 8.78 -1.41 -1.26
CA LEU A 394 8.39 -2.34 -2.31
C LEU A 394 8.23 -3.77 -1.78
N ALA A 395 9.19 -4.25 -0.98
CA ALA A 395 9.12 -5.58 -0.39
C ALA A 395 7.93 -5.73 0.57
N ALA A 396 7.72 -4.74 1.44
CA ALA A 396 6.63 -4.75 2.43
C ALA A 396 5.26 -4.74 1.78
N THR A 397 5.07 -3.88 0.78
CA THR A 397 3.80 -3.75 0.07
C THR A 397 3.48 -4.98 -0.78
N ALA A 398 4.48 -5.56 -1.45
CA ALA A 398 4.32 -6.83 -2.18
C ALA A 398 3.84 -7.95 -1.26
N TRP A 399 4.49 -8.07 -0.10
CA TRP A 399 4.14 -9.07 0.88
C TRP A 399 2.72 -8.85 1.45
N ALA A 400 2.37 -7.62 1.86
CA ALA A 400 1.04 -7.29 2.36
C ALA A 400 -0.06 -7.63 1.33
N SER A 401 0.15 -7.27 0.05
CA SER A 401 -0.78 -7.60 -1.04
C SER A 401 -0.93 -9.11 -1.26
N SER A 402 0.14 -9.90 -1.08
CA SER A 402 0.05 -11.36 -1.18
C SER A 402 -0.82 -11.98 -0.08
N ILE A 403 -0.87 -11.35 1.09
CA ILE A 403 -1.70 -11.79 2.22
C ILE A 403 -3.15 -11.34 2.04
N THR A 404 -3.38 -10.11 1.55
CA THR A 404 -4.74 -9.54 1.41
C THR A 404 -5.42 -9.93 0.09
N GLY A 405 -4.66 -10.24 -0.96
CA GLY A 405 -5.15 -10.53 -2.31
C GLY A 405 -5.74 -11.93 -2.53
N HIS A 406 -5.67 -12.84 -1.56
CA HIS A 406 -6.22 -14.20 -1.68
C HIS A 406 -7.68 -14.28 -1.17
N ARG A 407 -8.51 -13.31 -1.55
CA ARG A 407 -9.96 -13.41 -1.34
C ARG A 407 -10.62 -13.74 -2.68
N GLU A 408 -10.73 -15.03 -2.98
CA GLU A 408 -11.75 -15.58 -3.87
C GLU A 408 -13.09 -15.73 -3.10
#